data_ddc4913fdfe1555a7b3b8c68e5aa805a
#
_entry.id   ddc4913fdfe1555a7b3b8c68e5aa805a
#
_cell.length_a   1.000
_cell.length_b   1.000
_cell.length_c   1.000
_cell.angle_alpha   90.00
_cell.angle_beta   90.00
_cell.angle_gamma   90.00
#
_symmetry.space_group_name_H-M   'P 1'
#
loop_
_entity.id
_entity.type
_entity.pdbx_description
1 polymer ?
#
loop_
_entity_poly.entity_id
_entity_poly.type
_entity_poly.pdbx_seq_one_letter_code
_entity_poly.pdbx_strand_id
1 'polypeptide(L)'
;MQLMTTYSRGDIVLISFVFTDEAGMKQRPAVIISSDTYHHRRREAIISAITSRIDRVLVGDHQISHWQAAGLLFPSVATGIIRTVKQSMIVRRLGAISIDDMNAIDKQLRVALALD
;
A
#
# COMPACT_ATOMS: atom_id res chain seq x y z
N MET A 1 26.90 -11.83 -0.93
CA MET A 1 25.88 -11.60 -1.93
C MET A 1 24.61 -11.07 -1.32
N GLN A 2 24.05 -10.11 -1.93
CA GLN A 2 22.81 -9.56 -1.46
C GLN A 2 21.62 -10.20 -2.13
N LEU A 3 20.71 -10.70 -1.32
CA LEU A 3 19.41 -11.11 -1.81
C LEU A 3 18.49 -9.92 -1.73
N MET A 4 18.05 -9.47 -2.88
CA MET A 4 17.11 -8.39 -2.92
C MET A 4 15.71 -8.96 -2.92
N THR A 5 14.98 -8.67 -1.86
CA THR A 5 13.56 -8.89 -1.90
C THR A 5 13.00 -7.77 -2.75
N THR A 6 12.47 -8.13 -3.90
CA THR A 6 11.95 -7.15 -4.82
C THR A 6 10.45 -7.01 -4.62
N TYR A 7 10.04 -5.82 -4.28
CA TYR A 7 8.62 -5.47 -4.21
C TYR A 7 8.25 -4.69 -5.47
N SER A 8 7.08 -4.95 -5.97
CA SER A 8 6.60 -4.33 -7.20
C SER A 8 5.34 -3.52 -6.95
N ARG A 9 5.11 -2.57 -7.82
CA ARG A 9 3.89 -1.79 -7.80
C ARG A 9 2.67 -2.71 -7.83
N GLY A 10 1.74 -2.48 -6.94
CA GLY A 10 0.54 -3.32 -6.81
C GLY A 10 0.67 -4.44 -5.80
N ASP A 11 1.85 -4.70 -5.26
CA ASP A 11 1.98 -5.66 -4.17
C ASP A 11 1.24 -5.16 -2.93
N ILE A 12 0.55 -6.07 -2.28
CA ILE A 12 -0.01 -5.83 -0.95
C ILE A 12 1.00 -6.34 0.05
N VAL A 13 1.42 -5.47 0.95
CA VAL A 13 2.47 -5.77 1.92
C VAL A 13 2.00 -5.46 3.33
N LEU A 14 2.62 -6.13 4.28
CA LEU A 14 2.41 -5.85 5.70
C LEU A 14 3.58 -4.99 6.18
N ILE A 15 3.27 -3.85 6.76
CA ILE A 15 4.28 -2.88 7.18
C ILE A 15 4.23 -2.74 8.69
N SER A 16 5.41 -2.69 9.30
CA SER A 16 5.57 -2.49 10.72
C SER A 16 5.74 -1.01 11.00
N PHE A 17 4.81 -0.45 11.78
CA PHE A 17 4.87 0.96 12.19
C PHE A 17 5.13 1.07 13.69
N VAL A 18 5.94 2.06 14.06
CA VAL A 18 6.16 2.41 15.46
C VAL A 18 5.26 3.59 15.80
N PHE A 19 4.50 3.44 16.87
CA PHE A 19 3.61 4.50 17.36
C PHE A 19 4.23 5.14 18.59
N THR A 20 4.40 6.45 18.56
CA THR A 20 5.13 7.18 19.60
C THR A 20 4.38 7.25 20.92
N ASP A 21 3.06 7.16 20.88
CA ASP A 21 2.22 7.26 22.08
C ASP A 21 1.85 5.90 22.66
N GLU A 22 2.39 4.82 22.10
CA GLU A 22 2.10 3.47 22.56
C GLU A 22 3.39 2.67 22.64
N ALA A 23 3.44 1.75 23.56
CA ALA A 23 4.54 0.79 23.60
C ALA A 23 4.35 -0.22 22.50
N GLY A 24 5.34 -0.36 21.62
CA GLY A 24 5.37 -1.42 20.65
C GLY A 24 5.11 -0.97 19.23
N MET A 25 4.98 -1.97 18.38
CA MET A 25 4.84 -1.80 16.94
C MET A 25 3.50 -2.39 16.50
N LYS A 26 2.89 -1.76 15.52
CA LYS A 26 1.69 -2.28 14.89
C LYS A 26 1.96 -2.58 13.44
N GLN A 27 1.36 -3.64 12.95
CA GLN A 27 1.47 -4.04 11.56
C GLN A 27 0.18 -3.70 10.83
N ARG A 28 0.33 -3.11 9.65
CA ARG A 28 -0.81 -2.67 8.84
C ARG A 28 -0.56 -3.02 7.38
N PRO A 29 -1.61 -3.40 6.65
CA PRO A 29 -1.47 -3.64 5.23
C PRO A 29 -1.38 -2.32 4.47
N ALA A 30 -0.73 -2.38 3.33
CA ALA A 30 -0.59 -1.27 2.41
C ALA A 30 -0.40 -1.80 0.99
N VAL A 31 -0.72 -0.97 0.01
CA VAL A 31 -0.42 -1.29 -1.39
C VAL A 31 0.76 -0.43 -1.84
N ILE A 32 1.70 -1.07 -2.53
CA ILE A 32 2.85 -0.37 -3.11
C ILE A 32 2.39 0.36 -4.37
N ILE A 33 2.60 1.67 -4.39
CA ILE A 33 2.22 2.50 -5.53
C ILE A 33 3.41 3.07 -6.27
N SER A 34 4.62 2.92 -5.76
CA SER A 34 5.83 3.38 -6.41
C SER A 34 6.30 2.39 -7.48
N SER A 35 7.08 2.88 -8.43
CA SER A 35 7.57 2.09 -9.56
C SER A 35 8.79 1.26 -9.19
N ASP A 36 9.10 0.28 -10.03
CA ASP A 36 10.31 -0.51 -9.86
C ASP A 36 11.57 0.35 -9.98
N THR A 37 11.55 1.34 -10.85
CA THR A 37 12.66 2.29 -10.96
C THR A 37 12.91 3.00 -9.64
N TYR A 38 11.84 3.41 -8.98
CA TYR A 38 11.94 4.05 -7.66
C TYR A 38 12.59 3.10 -6.66
N HIS A 39 12.18 1.83 -6.64
CA HIS A 39 12.68 0.84 -5.68
C HIS A 39 14.15 0.51 -5.91
N HIS A 40 14.59 0.47 -7.15
CA HIS A 40 15.98 0.15 -7.49
C HIS A 40 16.94 1.28 -7.14
N ARG A 41 16.46 2.51 -7.20
CA ARG A 41 17.27 3.69 -6.96
C ARG A 41 17.27 4.11 -5.50
N ARG A 42 16.27 3.72 -4.75
CA ARG A 42 16.07 4.13 -3.37
C ARG A 42 15.83 2.90 -2.50
N ARG A 43 16.11 3.05 -1.21
CA ARG A 43 15.80 1.99 -0.25
C ARG A 43 14.42 2.17 0.34
N GLU A 44 13.57 2.85 -0.37
CA GLU A 44 12.24 3.23 0.08
C GLU A 44 11.19 2.73 -0.90
N ALA A 45 9.95 2.76 -0.46
CA ALA A 45 8.79 2.51 -1.29
C ALA A 45 7.70 3.52 -0.90
N ILE A 46 6.89 3.92 -1.86
CA ILE A 46 5.73 4.76 -1.59
C ILE A 46 4.53 3.86 -1.51
N ILE A 47 3.75 3.99 -0.45
CA ILE A 47 2.61 3.14 -0.19
C ILE A 47 1.34 3.95 0.02
N SER A 48 0.22 3.31 -0.24
CA SER A 48 -1.11 3.77 0.16
C SER A 48 -1.57 2.88 1.31
N ALA A 49 -1.91 3.48 2.44
CA ALA A 49 -2.34 2.72 3.61
C ALA A 49 -3.70 2.08 3.34
N ILE A 50 -3.87 0.85 3.80
CA ILE A 50 -5.12 0.10 3.66
C ILE A 50 -5.81 0.02 5.01
N THR A 51 -7.12 0.25 5.03
CA THR A 51 -7.93 0.13 6.24
C THR A 51 -9.09 -0.82 6.01
N SER A 52 -9.50 -1.53 7.05
CA SER A 52 -10.72 -2.33 7.03
C SER A 52 -11.96 -1.52 7.38
N ARG A 53 -11.81 -0.24 7.69
CA ARG A 53 -12.95 0.65 7.91
C ARG A 53 -13.50 1.08 6.56
N ILE A 54 -14.60 0.48 6.16
CA ILE A 54 -15.21 0.73 4.84
C ILE A 54 -16.45 1.60 4.91
N ASP A 55 -16.78 2.10 6.09
CA ASP A 55 -17.97 2.92 6.32
C ASP A 55 -17.80 4.35 5.77
N ARG A 56 -16.59 4.71 5.38
CA ARG A 56 -16.31 6.05 4.86
C ARG A 56 -15.26 5.97 3.78
N VAL A 57 -15.60 6.48 2.60
CA VAL A 57 -14.68 6.55 1.46
C VAL A 57 -14.55 8.03 1.10
N LEU A 58 -13.33 8.55 1.23
CA LEU A 58 -13.03 9.96 0.98
C LEU A 58 -12.36 10.12 -0.37
N VAL A 59 -12.14 11.37 -0.76
CA VAL A 59 -11.38 11.66 -1.99
C VAL A 59 -9.98 11.04 -1.89
N GLY A 60 -9.59 10.32 -2.91
CA GLY A 60 -8.30 9.60 -2.90
C GLY A 60 -8.40 8.15 -2.47
N ASP A 61 -9.54 7.74 -1.92
CA ASP A 61 -9.76 6.37 -1.45
C ASP A 61 -10.39 5.52 -2.53
N HIS A 62 -10.08 4.23 -2.51
CA HIS A 62 -10.72 3.23 -3.37
C HIS A 62 -11.08 2.01 -2.55
N GLN A 63 -12.35 1.64 -2.55
CA GLN A 63 -12.79 0.38 -1.93
C GLN A 63 -12.37 -0.78 -2.82
N ILE A 64 -11.54 -1.67 -2.28
CA ILE A 64 -10.92 -2.76 -3.06
C ILE A 64 -12.01 -3.80 -3.38
N SER A 65 -12.23 -4.05 -4.66
CA SER A 65 -13.25 -5.00 -5.12
C SER A 65 -12.83 -6.44 -4.91
N HIS A 66 -11.56 -6.74 -5.20
CA HIS A 66 -11.04 -8.11 -5.14
C HIS A 66 -10.08 -8.28 -3.97
N TRP A 67 -10.55 -7.94 -2.79
CA TRP A 67 -9.70 -7.92 -1.60
C TRP A 67 -9.23 -9.32 -1.18
N GLN A 68 -10.05 -10.35 -1.34
CA GLN A 68 -9.67 -11.73 -0.98
C GLN A 68 -8.54 -12.22 -1.87
N ALA A 69 -8.66 -12.02 -3.18
CA ALA A 69 -7.62 -12.42 -4.13
C ALA A 69 -6.32 -11.66 -3.90
N ALA A 70 -6.41 -10.47 -3.33
CA ALA A 70 -5.23 -9.65 -3.02
C ALA A 70 -4.52 -10.07 -1.74
N GLY A 71 -5.06 -11.04 -1.01
CA GLY A 71 -4.45 -11.53 0.21
C GLY A 71 -4.88 -10.81 1.48
N LEU A 72 -5.94 -10.01 1.41
CA LEU A 72 -6.47 -9.31 2.57
C LEU A 72 -7.50 -10.19 3.29
N LEU A 73 -7.66 -9.96 4.58
CA LEU A 73 -8.55 -10.77 5.43
C LEU A 73 -9.97 -10.20 5.51
N PHE A 74 -10.15 -8.94 5.20
CA PHE A 74 -11.41 -8.23 5.35
C PHE A 74 -11.66 -7.34 4.16
N PRO A 75 -12.93 -7.00 3.86
CA PRO A 75 -13.22 -5.91 2.94
C PRO A 75 -12.43 -4.67 3.37
N SER A 76 -11.79 -4.01 2.42
CA SER A 76 -10.79 -2.99 2.71
C SER A 76 -10.85 -1.84 1.72
N VAL A 77 -10.29 -0.72 2.15
CA VAL A 77 -10.16 0.50 1.36
C VAL A 77 -8.67 0.82 1.24
N ALA A 78 -8.20 1.04 0.02
CA ALA A 78 -6.91 1.66 -0.23
C ALA A 78 -7.10 3.17 -0.09
N THR A 79 -6.45 3.76 0.91
CA THR A 79 -6.73 5.14 1.29
C THR A 79 -5.87 6.14 0.53
N GLY A 80 -6.30 7.40 0.55
CA GLY A 80 -5.48 8.51 0.09
C GLY A 80 -4.36 8.89 1.04
N ILE A 81 -4.14 8.09 2.10
CA ILE A 81 -3.00 8.31 3.00
C ILE A 81 -1.77 7.68 2.36
N ILE A 82 -0.91 8.54 1.84
CA ILE A 82 0.27 8.14 1.09
C ILE A 82 1.49 8.40 1.94
N ARG A 83 2.37 7.42 2.04
CA ARG A 83 3.60 7.54 2.82
C ARG A 83 4.77 6.93 2.08
N THR A 84 5.94 7.53 2.28
CA THR A 84 7.21 6.91 1.91
C THR A 84 7.74 6.17 3.12
N VAL A 85 8.04 4.90 2.94
CA VAL A 85 8.55 4.05 4.00
C VAL A 85 9.86 3.41 3.55
N LYS A 86 10.72 3.05 4.53
CA LYS A 86 11.90 2.25 4.21
C LYS A 86 11.45 0.83 3.86
N GLN A 87 12.09 0.24 2.86
CA GLN A 87 11.75 -1.14 2.48
C GLN A 87 12.00 -2.10 3.65
N SER A 88 12.94 -1.78 4.54
CA SER A 88 13.19 -2.58 5.74
C SER A 88 12.00 -2.62 6.71
N MET A 89 11.03 -1.73 6.57
CA MET A 89 9.80 -1.75 7.36
C MET A 89 8.77 -2.73 6.85
N ILE A 90 8.98 -3.29 5.66
CA ILE A 90 8.07 -4.28 5.08
C ILE A 90 8.36 -5.63 5.70
N VAL A 91 7.35 -6.18 6.39
CA VAL A 91 7.47 -7.47 7.06
C VAL A 91 7.37 -8.61 6.06
N ARG A 92 6.37 -8.56 5.18
CA ARG A 92 6.19 -9.56 4.13
C ARG A 92 5.15 -9.10 3.11
N ARG A 93 5.14 -9.78 1.99
CA ARG A 93 4.14 -9.60 0.95
C ARG A 93 2.92 -10.48 1.29
N LEU A 94 1.75 -9.89 1.22
CA LEU A 94 0.49 -10.62 1.45
C LEU A 94 -0.12 -11.14 0.14
N GLY A 95 0.08 -10.42 -0.93
CA GLY A 95 -0.48 -10.75 -2.23
C GLY A 95 -0.27 -9.61 -3.22
N ALA A 96 -1.12 -9.56 -4.24
CA ALA A 96 -1.07 -8.50 -5.23
C ALA A 96 -2.49 -8.02 -5.52
N ILE A 97 -2.64 -6.73 -5.71
CA ILE A 97 -3.93 -6.15 -6.06
C ILE A 97 -4.27 -6.48 -7.51
N SER A 98 -5.56 -6.61 -7.81
CA SER A 98 -5.98 -6.86 -9.19
C SER A 98 -5.68 -5.65 -10.08
N ILE A 99 -5.61 -5.89 -11.39
CA ILE A 99 -5.40 -4.82 -12.36
C ILE A 99 -6.55 -3.81 -12.29
N ASP A 100 -7.77 -4.27 -12.15
CA ASP A 100 -8.93 -3.38 -12.06
C ASP A 100 -8.86 -2.48 -10.83
N ASP A 101 -8.52 -3.05 -9.68
CA ASP A 101 -8.38 -2.25 -8.46
C ASP A 101 -7.18 -1.31 -8.57
N MET A 102 -6.07 -1.75 -9.16
CA MET A 102 -4.92 -0.88 -9.33
C MET A 102 -5.22 0.31 -10.24
N ASN A 103 -5.93 0.07 -11.34
CA ASN A 103 -6.36 1.14 -12.23
C ASN A 103 -7.28 2.14 -11.50
N ALA A 104 -8.16 1.65 -10.66
CA ALA A 104 -9.02 2.52 -9.86
C ALA A 104 -8.23 3.33 -8.83
N ILE A 105 -7.23 2.70 -8.20
CA ILE A 105 -6.33 3.41 -7.30
C ILE A 105 -5.57 4.51 -8.04
N ASP A 106 -5.05 4.20 -9.23
CA ASP A 106 -4.34 5.19 -10.05
C ASP A 106 -5.22 6.39 -10.36
N LYS A 107 -6.48 6.13 -10.68
CA LYS A 107 -7.45 7.21 -10.95
C LYS A 107 -7.61 8.10 -9.72
N GLN A 108 -7.75 7.50 -8.55
CA GLN A 108 -7.88 8.26 -7.32
C GLN A 108 -6.61 9.04 -6.97
N LEU A 109 -5.44 8.47 -7.26
CA LEU A 109 -4.17 9.16 -7.07
C LEU A 109 -4.06 10.38 -7.98
N ARG A 110 -4.51 10.26 -9.23
CA ARG A 110 -4.52 11.41 -10.14
C ARG A 110 -5.40 12.53 -9.62
N VAL A 111 -6.55 12.19 -9.07
CA VAL A 111 -7.45 13.17 -8.47
C VAL A 111 -6.80 13.81 -7.25
N ALA A 112 -6.31 12.98 -6.34
CA ALA A 112 -5.74 13.47 -5.07
C ALA A 112 -4.50 14.35 -5.27
N LEU A 113 -3.69 14.03 -6.29
CA LEU A 113 -2.42 14.70 -6.55
C LEU A 113 -2.51 15.70 -7.71
N ALA A 114 -3.69 15.86 -8.29
CA ALA A 114 -3.90 16.75 -9.45
C ALA A 114 -2.98 16.40 -10.62
N LEU A 115 -2.85 15.11 -10.91
CA LEU A 115 -2.09 14.64 -12.06
C LEU A 115 -3.00 14.40 -13.24
N ASP A 116 -2.47 14.61 -14.43
CA ASP A 116 -3.21 14.39 -15.68
C ASP A 116 -3.45 12.93 -15.99
#